data_b449f95766bfb9f29df934cd5d02d150
#
_entry.id   b449f95766bfb9f29df934cd5d02d150
#
_cell.length_a   1.000
_cell.length_b   1.000
_cell.length_c   1.000
_cell.angle_alpha   90.00
_cell.angle_beta   90.00
_cell.angle_gamma   90.00
#
_symmetry.space_group_name_H-M   'P 1'
#
loop_
_entity.id
_entity.type
_entity.pdbx_description
1 polymer ?
#
loop_
_entity_poly.entity_id
_entity_poly.type
_entity_poly.pdbx_seq_one_letter_code
_entity_poly.pdbx_strand_id
1 'polypeptide(L)'
;EELDGLKRAKEFIITKSDLVEDSEIEIIKERLSIYEKPISVATHGPKSLYNKKGKTLKLDKIKGKKVLLFSALANPNQFLETVKKFNPKEIQTIDFKDHHSYDKKDYEMIKSKAKEMKADLIISTEKDYVKFKEELELEKLYVLSIEFNVLEDNICWNF
;
A
#
# COMPACT_ATOMS: atom_id res chain seq x y z
N GLU A 1 -17.57 7.99 -12.36
CA GLU A 1 -17.63 8.78 -13.60
C GLU A 1 -18.46 8.01 -14.64
N GLU A 2 -19.22 8.75 -15.45
CA GLU A 2 -19.94 8.13 -16.56
C GLU A 2 -18.95 7.64 -17.61
N LEU A 3 -19.31 6.54 -18.31
CA LEU A 3 -18.46 5.92 -19.35
C LEU A 3 -18.07 6.91 -20.48
N ASP A 4 -18.83 7.98 -20.66
CA ASP A 4 -18.48 9.06 -21.59
C ASP A 4 -17.17 9.78 -21.26
N GLY A 5 -16.70 9.74 -20.01
CA GLY A 5 -15.39 10.25 -19.61
C GLY A 5 -14.24 9.52 -20.30
N LEU A 6 -14.42 8.24 -20.63
CA LEU A 6 -13.40 7.41 -21.27
C LEU A 6 -13.06 7.87 -22.69
N LYS A 7 -14.00 8.52 -23.40
CA LYS A 7 -13.77 9.07 -24.75
C LYS A 7 -12.68 10.14 -24.78
N ARG A 8 -12.47 10.84 -23.65
CA ARG A 8 -11.47 11.92 -23.53
C ARG A 8 -10.10 11.42 -23.16
N ALA A 9 -9.97 10.16 -22.76
CA ALA A 9 -8.69 9.57 -22.40
C ALA A 9 -7.80 9.46 -23.65
N LYS A 10 -6.50 9.70 -23.47
CA LYS A 10 -5.49 9.44 -24.51
C LYS A 10 -5.03 7.98 -24.45
N GLU A 11 -5.06 7.38 -23.27
CA GLU A 11 -4.57 6.05 -22.95
C GLU A 11 -5.29 5.50 -21.72
N PHE A 12 -5.28 4.20 -21.53
CA PHE A 12 -5.84 3.52 -20.37
C PHE A 12 -4.77 2.74 -19.63
N ILE A 13 -4.82 2.76 -18.30
CA ILE A 13 -4.00 1.92 -17.45
C ILE A 13 -4.91 1.11 -16.55
N ILE A 14 -4.91 -0.21 -16.72
CA ILE A 14 -5.60 -1.14 -15.82
C ILE A 14 -4.67 -1.40 -14.65
N THR A 15 -5.07 -0.97 -13.46
CA THR A 15 -4.27 -1.12 -12.23
C THR A 15 -4.81 -2.22 -11.34
N LYS A 16 -4.00 -2.68 -10.37
CA LYS A 16 -4.36 -3.75 -9.44
C LYS A 16 -4.71 -5.07 -10.13
N SER A 17 -4.07 -5.33 -11.26
CA SER A 17 -4.31 -6.54 -12.04
C SER A 17 -3.95 -7.83 -11.31
N ASP A 18 -3.12 -7.74 -10.26
CA ASP A 18 -2.77 -8.86 -9.37
C ASP A 18 -3.88 -9.27 -8.38
N LEU A 19 -5.02 -8.57 -8.37
CA LEU A 19 -6.15 -8.85 -7.50
C LEU A 19 -7.30 -9.59 -8.19
N VAL A 20 -7.17 -9.85 -9.47
CA VAL A 20 -8.20 -10.49 -10.31
C VAL A 20 -7.56 -11.54 -11.22
N GLU A 21 -8.37 -12.42 -11.79
CA GLU A 21 -7.92 -13.40 -12.78
C GLU A 21 -7.64 -12.75 -14.13
N ASP A 22 -6.71 -13.33 -14.91
CA ASP A 22 -6.34 -12.82 -16.24
C ASP A 22 -7.56 -12.68 -17.16
N SER A 23 -8.54 -13.57 -17.05
CA SER A 23 -9.80 -13.52 -17.82
C SER A 23 -10.60 -12.24 -17.56
N GLU A 24 -10.58 -11.69 -16.34
CA GLU A 24 -11.26 -10.44 -16.03
C GLU A 24 -10.52 -9.24 -16.64
N ILE A 25 -9.19 -9.31 -16.68
CA ILE A 25 -8.37 -8.28 -17.33
C ILE A 25 -8.66 -8.25 -18.83
N GLU A 26 -8.77 -9.41 -19.48
CA GLU A 26 -9.10 -9.51 -20.91
C GLU A 26 -10.52 -8.95 -21.20
N ILE A 27 -11.49 -9.22 -20.34
CA ILE A 27 -12.84 -8.63 -20.48
C ILE A 27 -12.78 -7.09 -20.39
N ILE A 28 -11.95 -6.55 -19.50
CA ILE A 28 -11.78 -5.10 -19.38
C ILE A 28 -11.09 -4.54 -20.63
N LYS A 29 -10.05 -5.19 -21.13
CA LYS A 29 -9.36 -4.81 -22.37
C LYS A 29 -10.32 -4.79 -23.55
N GLU A 30 -11.15 -5.84 -23.72
CA GLU A 30 -12.15 -5.92 -24.77
C GLU A 30 -13.13 -4.75 -24.70
N ARG A 31 -13.66 -4.43 -23.53
CA ARG A 31 -14.55 -3.27 -23.32
C ARG A 31 -13.89 -1.93 -23.63
N LEU A 32 -12.59 -1.79 -23.38
CA LEU A 32 -11.85 -0.57 -23.65
C LEU A 32 -11.41 -0.45 -25.11
N SER A 33 -11.30 -1.55 -25.84
CA SER A 33 -10.84 -1.59 -27.24
C SER A 33 -11.69 -0.74 -28.19
N ILE A 34 -12.98 -0.55 -27.89
CA ILE A 34 -13.90 0.30 -28.68
C ILE A 34 -13.46 1.77 -28.77
N TYR A 35 -12.59 2.20 -27.84
CA TYR A 35 -12.07 3.57 -27.83
C TYR A 35 -10.81 3.75 -28.67
N GLU A 36 -10.24 2.66 -29.20
CA GLU A 36 -9.02 2.64 -30.04
C GLU A 36 -7.84 3.39 -29.39
N LYS A 37 -7.65 3.22 -28.09
CA LYS A 37 -6.58 3.84 -27.30
C LYS A 37 -5.61 2.78 -26.79
N PRO A 38 -4.33 3.14 -26.59
CA PRO A 38 -3.37 2.26 -25.92
C PRO A 38 -3.88 1.82 -24.55
N ILE A 39 -3.68 0.54 -24.22
CA ILE A 39 -4.05 -0.03 -22.92
C ILE A 39 -2.81 -0.69 -22.33
N SER A 40 -2.43 -0.26 -21.14
CA SER A 40 -1.37 -0.89 -20.33
C SER A 40 -1.96 -1.57 -19.11
N VAL A 41 -1.26 -2.60 -18.64
CA VAL A 41 -1.64 -3.35 -17.43
C VAL A 41 -0.56 -3.16 -16.37
N ALA A 42 -0.98 -2.86 -15.15
CA ALA A 42 -0.06 -2.57 -14.07
C ALA A 42 -0.54 -3.11 -12.72
N THR A 43 0.41 -3.39 -11.85
CA THR A 43 0.18 -3.79 -10.46
C THR A 43 0.70 -2.75 -9.47
N HIS A 44 0.19 -2.83 -8.25
CA HIS A 44 0.76 -2.13 -7.10
C HIS A 44 1.29 -3.16 -6.12
N GLY A 45 2.61 -3.25 -6.02
CA GLY A 45 3.26 -4.20 -5.12
C GLY A 45 4.06 -3.55 -4.01
N PRO A 46 4.25 -4.22 -2.87
CA PRO A 46 5.14 -3.75 -1.83
C PRO A 46 6.59 -3.82 -2.30
N LYS A 47 7.36 -2.74 -2.09
CA LYS A 47 8.76 -2.61 -2.52
C LYS A 47 9.75 -2.85 -1.39
N SER A 48 9.61 -2.10 -0.32
CA SER A 48 10.53 -2.09 0.81
C SER A 48 9.90 -1.44 2.04
N LEU A 49 10.60 -1.54 3.16
CA LEU A 49 10.30 -0.76 4.35
C LEU A 49 11.34 0.36 4.48
N TYR A 50 10.93 1.58 4.79
CA TYR A 50 11.84 2.66 5.10
C TYR A 50 11.41 3.44 6.36
N ASN A 51 12.34 4.14 6.99
CA ASN A 51 12.06 4.97 8.15
C ASN A 51 12.54 6.42 7.96
N LYS A 52 12.19 7.31 8.90
CA LYS A 52 12.61 8.73 8.89
C LYS A 52 14.13 8.95 8.78
N LYS A 53 14.92 8.00 9.29
CA LYS A 53 16.39 8.10 9.31
C LYS A 53 17.01 7.65 7.97
N GLY A 54 16.18 7.43 6.93
CA GLY A 54 16.64 6.94 5.62
C GLY A 54 17.04 5.46 5.60
N LYS A 55 16.86 4.73 6.71
CA LYS A 55 17.15 3.31 6.76
C LYS A 55 16.09 2.55 5.98
N THR A 56 16.53 1.76 5.00
CA THR A 56 15.69 0.86 4.22
C THR A 56 15.91 -0.58 4.64
N LEU A 57 14.83 -1.35 4.74
CA LEU A 57 14.85 -2.79 4.98
C LEU A 57 14.14 -3.50 3.82
N LYS A 58 14.69 -4.64 3.42
CA LYS A 58 14.01 -5.56 2.50
C LYS A 58 12.80 -6.21 3.19
N LEU A 59 11.80 -6.58 2.42
CA LEU A 59 10.55 -7.16 2.93
C LEU A 59 10.75 -8.53 3.61
N ASP A 60 11.80 -9.27 3.24
CA ASP A 60 12.19 -10.53 3.89
C ASP A 60 12.50 -10.37 5.38
N LYS A 61 12.86 -9.15 5.83
CA LYS A 61 13.09 -8.82 7.24
C LYS A 61 11.82 -8.86 8.10
N ILE A 62 10.65 -8.95 7.49
CA ILE A 62 9.37 -9.16 8.19
C ILE A 62 9.23 -10.61 8.66
N LYS A 63 9.85 -11.56 7.94
CA LYS A 63 9.74 -12.99 8.25
C LYS A 63 10.14 -13.30 9.69
N GLY A 64 9.25 -13.99 10.39
CA GLY A 64 9.47 -14.43 11.78
C GLY A 64 9.43 -13.31 12.82
N LYS A 65 9.06 -12.07 12.45
CA LYS A 65 8.97 -10.92 13.34
C LYS A 65 7.57 -10.76 13.94
N LYS A 66 7.51 -10.16 15.13
CA LYS A 66 6.28 -9.63 15.70
C LYS A 66 6.04 -8.24 15.14
N VAL A 67 4.94 -8.07 14.43
CA VAL A 67 4.63 -6.86 13.68
C VAL A 67 3.36 -6.21 14.20
N LEU A 68 3.45 -4.93 14.55
CA LEU A 68 2.28 -4.09 14.78
C LEU A 68 2.02 -3.27 13.52
N LEU A 69 0.83 -3.42 12.94
CA LEU A 69 0.38 -2.57 11.84
C LEU A 69 -0.53 -1.47 12.39
N PHE A 70 -0.43 -0.28 11.82
CA PHE A 70 -1.48 0.72 12.01
C PHE A 70 -1.76 1.46 10.71
N SER A 71 -3.02 1.80 10.47
CA SER A 71 -3.44 2.53 9.29
C SER A 71 -4.78 3.24 9.48
N ALA A 72 -5.00 4.28 8.68
CA ALA A 72 -6.27 4.96 8.50
C ALA A 72 -6.72 4.84 7.03
N LEU A 73 -6.90 3.60 6.60
CA LEU A 73 -7.32 3.23 5.25
C LEU A 73 -8.80 2.83 5.25
N ALA A 74 -9.49 3.09 4.14
CA ALA A 74 -10.86 2.61 3.94
C ALA A 74 -10.94 1.07 3.91
N ASN A 75 -9.87 0.39 3.46
CA ASN A 75 -9.76 -1.07 3.49
C ASN A 75 -8.44 -1.52 4.16
N PRO A 76 -8.39 -1.58 5.50
CA PRO A 76 -7.18 -1.99 6.22
C PRO A 76 -6.83 -3.47 6.02
N ASN A 77 -7.81 -4.32 5.66
CA ASN A 77 -7.58 -5.74 5.42
C ASN A 77 -6.61 -5.97 4.24
N GLN A 78 -6.66 -5.16 3.19
CA GLN A 78 -5.73 -5.28 2.07
C GLN A 78 -4.28 -5.04 2.52
N PHE A 79 -4.05 -4.09 3.42
CA PHE A 79 -2.74 -3.83 3.99
C PHE A 79 -2.26 -5.00 4.86
N LEU A 80 -3.13 -5.53 5.72
CA LEU A 80 -2.85 -6.71 6.53
C LEU A 80 -2.47 -7.92 5.66
N GLU A 81 -3.26 -8.24 4.64
CA GLU A 81 -2.99 -9.37 3.73
C GLU A 81 -1.67 -9.19 2.97
N THR A 82 -1.35 -7.96 2.58
CA THR A 82 -0.05 -7.65 1.95
C THR A 82 1.11 -7.99 2.88
N VAL A 83 1.06 -7.62 4.15
CA VAL A 83 2.14 -7.90 5.11
C VAL A 83 2.20 -9.37 5.51
N LYS A 84 1.06 -10.07 5.60
CA LYS A 84 0.99 -11.52 5.87
C LYS A 84 1.77 -12.36 4.86
N LYS A 85 1.83 -11.94 3.59
CA LYS A 85 2.60 -12.64 2.54
C LYS A 85 4.09 -12.82 2.88
N PHE A 86 4.62 -12.01 3.80
CA PHE A 86 6.02 -12.07 4.25
C PHE A 86 6.24 -12.95 5.49
N ASN A 87 5.24 -13.75 5.88
CA ASN A 87 5.33 -14.73 6.96
C ASN A 87 5.86 -14.17 8.31
N PRO A 88 5.28 -13.12 8.86
CA PRO A 88 5.58 -12.68 10.21
C PRO A 88 5.21 -13.76 11.23
N LYS A 89 5.86 -13.74 12.41
CA LYS A 89 5.53 -14.65 13.51
C LYS A 89 4.18 -14.32 14.15
N GLU A 90 3.89 -13.03 14.27
CA GLU A 90 2.68 -12.49 14.87
C GLU A 90 2.36 -11.14 14.24
N ILE A 91 1.08 -10.88 13.97
CA ILE A 91 0.60 -9.56 13.54
C ILE A 91 -0.53 -9.13 14.44
N GLN A 92 -0.48 -7.87 14.88
CA GLN A 92 -1.61 -7.17 15.48
C GLN A 92 -1.85 -5.88 14.71
N THR A 93 -3.11 -5.42 14.65
CA THR A 93 -3.50 -4.20 13.93
C THR A 93 -4.11 -3.16 14.87
N ILE A 94 -3.94 -1.90 14.51
CA ILE A 94 -4.70 -0.76 15.03
C ILE A 94 -5.28 -0.03 13.82
N ASP A 95 -6.58 -0.18 13.61
CA ASP A 95 -7.26 0.41 12.47
C ASP A 95 -7.97 1.70 12.91
N PHE A 96 -7.54 2.82 12.35
CA PHE A 96 -8.15 4.12 12.57
C PHE A 96 -9.22 4.39 11.52
N LYS A 97 -10.11 5.31 11.81
CA LYS A 97 -11.10 5.78 10.84
C LYS A 97 -10.42 6.38 9.61
N ASP A 98 -10.96 6.15 8.42
CA ASP A 98 -10.41 6.73 7.20
C ASP A 98 -10.24 8.25 7.31
N HIS A 99 -9.16 8.76 6.76
CA HIS A 99 -8.73 10.16 6.89
C HIS A 99 -8.42 10.64 8.32
N HIS A 100 -8.18 9.72 9.27
CA HIS A 100 -7.82 10.06 10.64
C HIS A 100 -6.59 10.99 10.69
N SER A 101 -6.63 11.96 11.61
CA SER A 101 -5.48 12.82 11.94
C SER A 101 -4.89 12.36 13.27
N TYR A 102 -3.65 11.93 13.25
CA TYR A 102 -2.99 11.36 14.42
C TYR A 102 -2.66 12.42 15.46
N ASP A 103 -2.99 12.14 16.72
CA ASP A 103 -2.67 12.98 17.86
C ASP A 103 -1.74 12.26 18.87
N LYS A 104 -1.44 12.94 19.97
CA LYS A 104 -0.57 12.39 21.00
C LYS A 104 -1.14 11.13 21.70
N LYS A 105 -2.47 11.03 21.78
CA LYS A 105 -3.14 9.85 22.38
C LYS A 105 -2.98 8.63 21.50
N ASP A 106 -3.13 8.80 20.18
CA ASP A 106 -2.92 7.72 19.20
C ASP A 106 -1.47 7.22 19.24
N TYR A 107 -0.52 8.15 19.34
CA TYR A 107 0.89 7.80 19.49
C TYR A 107 1.14 6.96 20.75
N GLU A 108 0.64 7.38 21.92
CA GLU A 108 0.82 6.62 23.17
C GLU A 108 0.12 5.25 23.11
N MET A 109 -1.03 5.16 22.43
CA MET A 109 -1.74 3.90 22.20
C MET A 109 -0.91 2.96 21.34
N ILE A 110 -0.38 3.42 20.19
CA ILE A 110 0.47 2.62 19.31
C ILE A 110 1.72 2.16 20.05
N LYS A 111 2.38 3.07 20.79
CA LYS A 111 3.58 2.78 21.59
C LYS A 111 3.31 1.75 22.69
N SER A 112 2.21 1.90 23.42
CA SER A 112 1.80 0.97 24.46
C SER A 112 1.55 -0.42 23.89
N LYS A 113 0.79 -0.50 22.79
CA LYS A 113 0.49 -1.75 22.11
C LYS A 113 1.73 -2.45 21.57
N ALA A 114 2.65 -1.69 20.96
CA ALA A 114 3.92 -2.21 20.49
C ALA A 114 4.78 -2.78 21.64
N LYS A 115 4.78 -2.12 22.80
CA LYS A 115 5.49 -2.59 24.00
C LYS A 115 4.83 -3.86 24.57
N GLU A 116 3.50 -3.90 24.69
CA GLU A 116 2.75 -5.03 25.21
C GLU A 116 3.05 -6.32 24.42
N MET A 117 2.95 -6.27 23.09
CA MET A 117 3.23 -7.42 22.23
C MET A 117 4.73 -7.67 21.99
N LYS A 118 5.60 -6.79 22.49
CA LYS A 118 7.05 -6.82 22.23
C LYS A 118 7.34 -6.79 20.72
N ALA A 119 6.74 -5.83 20.01
CA ALA A 119 6.88 -5.70 18.57
C ALA A 119 8.35 -5.53 18.14
N ASP A 120 8.76 -6.29 17.14
CA ASP A 120 10.03 -6.13 16.47
C ASP A 120 9.99 -4.98 15.46
N LEU A 121 8.83 -4.81 14.80
CA LEU A 121 8.56 -3.80 13.80
C LEU A 121 7.19 -3.18 14.03
N ILE A 122 7.09 -1.89 13.80
CA ILE A 122 5.82 -1.16 13.65
C ILE A 122 5.77 -0.74 12.20
N ILE A 123 4.71 -1.07 11.47
CA ILE A 123 4.61 -0.78 10.04
C ILE A 123 3.34 0.03 9.78
N SER A 124 3.47 1.09 8.99
CA SER A 124 2.36 1.91 8.54
C SER A 124 2.44 2.16 7.03
N THR A 125 1.47 2.89 6.48
CA THR A 125 1.45 3.28 5.07
C THR A 125 2.09 4.65 4.85
N GLU A 126 2.47 4.96 3.61
CA GLU A 126 2.98 6.28 3.23
C GLU A 126 1.94 7.37 3.49
N LYS A 127 0.65 7.09 3.19
CA LYS A 127 -0.48 8.00 3.42
C LYS A 127 -0.62 8.38 4.90
N ASP A 128 -0.40 7.44 5.80
CA ASP A 128 -0.53 7.67 7.24
C ASP A 128 0.71 8.34 7.82
N TYR A 129 1.88 7.92 7.35
CA TYR A 129 3.15 8.41 7.84
C TYR A 129 3.33 9.93 7.65
N VAL A 130 2.90 10.50 6.52
CA VAL A 130 2.97 11.95 6.28
C VAL A 130 2.08 12.77 7.21
N LYS A 131 1.09 12.13 7.85
CA LYS A 131 0.22 12.77 8.86
C LYS A 131 0.79 12.68 10.27
N PHE A 132 1.83 11.87 10.45
CA PHE A 132 2.50 11.73 11.74
C PHE A 132 3.39 12.96 11.99
N LYS A 133 3.09 13.71 13.06
CA LYS A 133 3.88 14.89 13.44
C LYS A 133 5.33 14.51 13.75
N GLU A 134 6.26 15.36 13.35
CA GLU A 134 7.70 15.10 13.52
C GLU A 134 8.14 14.88 14.97
N GLU A 135 7.42 15.48 15.90
CA GLU A 135 7.68 15.39 17.35
C GLU A 135 7.34 14.01 17.94
N LEU A 136 6.61 13.18 17.20
CA LEU A 136 6.14 11.87 17.64
C LEU A 136 7.01 10.77 17.01
N GLU A 137 8.20 10.54 17.57
CA GLU A 137 9.12 9.51 17.08
C GLU A 137 8.81 8.15 17.72
N LEU A 138 8.32 7.20 16.92
CA LEU A 138 8.19 5.79 17.32
C LEU A 138 9.47 5.05 16.91
N GLU A 139 10.15 4.47 17.90
CA GLU A 139 11.23 3.52 17.62
C GLU A 139 10.66 2.34 16.81
N LYS A 140 11.45 1.83 15.88
CA LYS A 140 11.08 0.69 15.01
C LYS A 140 9.88 0.95 14.07
N LEU A 141 9.47 2.22 13.89
CA LEU A 141 8.48 2.58 12.88
C LEU A 141 9.10 2.56 11.49
N TYR A 142 8.47 1.80 10.63
CA TYR A 142 8.78 1.72 9.20
C TYR A 142 7.52 1.97 8.38
N VAL A 143 7.74 2.47 7.19
CA VAL A 143 6.69 2.71 6.19
C VAL A 143 6.82 1.65 5.11
N LEU A 144 5.71 1.00 4.77
CA LEU A 144 5.66 0.12 3.61
C LEU A 144 5.54 0.96 2.35
N SER A 145 6.61 0.99 1.55
CA SER A 145 6.56 1.63 0.25
C SER A 145 5.92 0.71 -0.78
N ILE A 146 5.14 1.31 -1.67
CA ILE A 146 4.46 0.62 -2.77
C ILE A 146 5.14 1.01 -4.08
N GLU A 147 5.34 0.05 -4.94
CA GLU A 147 5.86 0.25 -6.30
C GLU A 147 4.76 0.00 -7.32
N PHE A 148 4.69 0.87 -8.29
CA PHE A 148 3.86 0.70 -9.46
C PHE A 148 4.67 -0.04 -10.53
N ASN A 149 4.21 -1.24 -10.91
CA ASN A 149 4.88 -2.08 -11.88
C ASN A 149 4.01 -2.24 -13.12
N VAL A 150 4.48 -1.76 -14.25
CA VAL A 150 3.85 -1.97 -15.54
C VAL A 150 4.22 -3.38 -16.03
N LEU A 151 3.22 -4.23 -16.25
CA LEU A 151 3.39 -5.60 -16.73
C LEU A 151 3.35 -5.66 -18.26
N GLU A 152 2.42 -4.90 -18.86
CA GLU A 152 2.28 -4.75 -20.30
C GLU A 152 2.27 -3.26 -20.60
N ASP A 153 3.27 -2.79 -21.34
CA ASP A 153 3.42 -1.39 -21.70
C ASP A 153 3.14 -1.20 -23.19
N ASN A 154 1.95 -0.70 -23.48
CA ASN A 154 1.52 -0.32 -24.83
C ASN A 154 1.48 1.21 -24.99
N ILE A 155 2.04 1.95 -24.04
CA ILE A 155 2.04 3.39 -23.98
C ILE A 155 3.43 3.91 -24.35
N CYS A 156 3.48 4.82 -25.35
CA CYS A 156 4.69 5.60 -25.60
C CYS A 156 4.76 6.73 -24.57
N TRP A 157 5.56 6.56 -23.53
CA TRP A 157 5.87 7.60 -22.56
C TRP A 157 6.70 8.71 -23.23
N ASN A 158 6.05 9.74 -23.77
CA ASN A 158 6.73 10.95 -24.22
C ASN A 158 6.87 11.90 -23.01
N PHE A 159 8.03 11.86 -22.36
CA PHE A 159 8.43 12.82 -21.34
C PHE A 159 8.97 14.11 -21.97
#